data_753c3dada97c35651155e716205ee3dc
#
_entry.id   753c3dada97c35651155e716205ee3dc
#
_cell.length_a   1.000
_cell.length_b   1.000
_cell.length_c   1.000
_cell.angle_alpha   90.00
_cell.angle_beta   90.00
_cell.angle_gamma   90.00
#
_symmetry.space_group_name_H-M   'P 1'
#
loop_
_entity.id
_entity.type
_entity.pdbx_description
1 polymer ?
#
loop_
_entity_poly.entity_id
_entity_poly.type
_entity_poly.pdbx_seq_one_letter_code
_entity_poly.pdbx_strand_id
1 'polypeptide(L)'
;MIKKYISITKPGIIFGNLITVMGGFFLAAKYNVDLVLLIATVLGISFIIASGCVFNNIIDADIDSIMLRTQNRVMVRGQISKLSAFIYAIILAVSGSAALVIYANYLTLYIALIGLFFYVVVYTLGFKRNSVYGTLVGSISGAVPPIVGYCAVSNQIDAGAIILFVMLVIW
;
A
#
# COMPACT_ATOMS: atom_id res chain seq x y z
N MET A 1 22.68 -8.39 -1.06
CA MET A 1 22.15 -7.08 -0.61
C MET A 1 20.73 -6.84 -1.13
N ILE A 2 20.47 -6.93 -2.42
CA ILE A 2 19.14 -6.68 -3.05
C ILE A 2 18.00 -7.51 -2.43
N LYS A 3 18.21 -8.83 -2.22
CA LYS A 3 17.21 -9.71 -1.60
C LYS A 3 16.68 -9.21 -0.24
N LYS A 4 17.52 -8.53 0.56
CA LYS A 4 17.13 -7.98 1.87
C LYS A 4 16.16 -6.79 1.70
N TYR A 5 16.43 -5.89 0.75
CA TYR A 5 15.55 -4.76 0.45
C TYR A 5 14.20 -5.23 -0.13
N ILE A 6 14.21 -6.21 -1.02
CA ILE A 6 12.95 -6.82 -1.51
C ILE A 6 12.18 -7.47 -0.36
N SER A 7 12.84 -8.16 0.56
CA SER A 7 12.16 -8.82 1.68
C SER A 7 11.40 -7.86 2.59
N ILE A 8 11.93 -6.65 2.83
CA ILE A 8 11.25 -5.67 3.69
C ILE A 8 10.05 -4.98 3.02
N THR A 9 9.89 -5.07 1.70
CA THR A 9 8.69 -4.58 0.99
C THR A 9 7.51 -5.54 1.09
N LYS A 10 7.71 -6.77 1.61
CA LYS A 10 6.68 -7.80 1.76
C LYS A 10 5.97 -8.10 0.42
N PRO A 11 6.63 -8.71 -0.58
CA PRO A 11 6.07 -8.92 -1.93
C PRO A 11 4.72 -9.62 -1.96
N GLY A 12 4.47 -10.54 -1.03
CA GLY A 12 3.17 -11.23 -0.92
C GLY A 12 2.00 -10.27 -0.61
N ILE A 13 2.23 -9.24 0.20
CA ILE A 13 1.22 -8.21 0.48
C ILE A 13 0.98 -7.36 -0.77
N ILE A 14 2.05 -6.96 -1.46
CA ILE A 14 1.93 -6.20 -2.71
C ILE A 14 1.10 -6.99 -3.71
N PHE A 15 1.46 -8.25 -3.96
CA PHE A 15 0.77 -9.10 -4.92
C PHE A 15 -0.72 -9.25 -4.61
N GLY A 16 -1.08 -9.51 -3.34
CA GLY A 16 -2.48 -9.60 -2.93
C GLY A 16 -3.27 -8.32 -3.21
N ASN A 17 -2.67 -7.16 -2.92
CA ASN A 17 -3.31 -5.87 -3.19
C ASN A 17 -3.43 -5.57 -4.68
N LEU A 18 -2.46 -5.99 -5.50
CA LEU A 18 -2.52 -5.78 -6.95
C LEU A 18 -3.69 -6.49 -7.62
N ILE A 19 -4.12 -7.63 -7.10
CA ILE A 19 -5.32 -8.31 -7.59
C ILE A 19 -6.54 -7.40 -7.45
N THR A 20 -6.69 -6.74 -6.30
CA THR A 20 -7.81 -5.83 -6.06
C THR A 20 -7.70 -4.52 -6.84
N VAL A 21 -6.49 -3.98 -7.02
CA VAL A 21 -6.22 -2.84 -7.91
C VAL A 21 -6.67 -3.13 -9.32
N MET A 22 -6.24 -4.27 -9.86
CA MET A 22 -6.65 -4.70 -11.21
C MET A 22 -8.16 -4.90 -11.31
N GLY A 23 -8.79 -5.50 -10.29
CA GLY A 23 -10.24 -5.63 -10.22
C GLY A 23 -10.96 -4.28 -10.33
N GLY A 24 -10.55 -3.29 -9.52
CA GLY A 24 -11.09 -1.93 -9.59
C GLY A 24 -10.85 -1.25 -10.93
N PHE A 25 -9.64 -1.39 -11.47
CA PHE A 25 -9.26 -0.83 -12.77
C PHE A 25 -10.14 -1.39 -13.90
N PHE A 26 -10.27 -2.71 -14.01
CA PHE A 26 -11.06 -3.35 -15.05
C PHE A 26 -12.55 -3.05 -14.91
N LEU A 27 -13.05 -2.91 -13.68
CA LEU A 27 -14.44 -2.52 -13.45
C LEU A 27 -14.73 -1.13 -14.02
N ALA A 28 -13.82 -0.18 -13.85
CA ALA A 28 -13.97 1.17 -14.40
C ALA A 28 -13.71 1.23 -15.91
N ALA A 29 -12.69 0.51 -16.40
CA ALA A 29 -12.28 0.49 -17.80
C ALA A 29 -13.31 -0.19 -18.71
N LYS A 30 -14.13 -1.11 -18.16
CA LYS A 30 -15.09 -1.91 -18.92
C LYS A 30 -14.40 -2.61 -20.12
N TYR A 31 -14.65 -2.13 -21.34
CA TYR A 31 -14.09 -2.70 -22.57
C TYR A 31 -12.91 -1.90 -23.14
N ASN A 32 -12.64 -0.69 -22.61
CA ASN A 32 -11.56 0.19 -23.07
C ASN A 32 -10.40 0.21 -22.08
N VAL A 33 -9.50 -0.76 -22.20
CA VAL A 33 -8.34 -0.90 -21.33
C VAL A 33 -7.14 -0.17 -21.92
N ASP A 34 -6.72 0.92 -21.30
CA ASP A 34 -5.44 1.57 -21.57
C ASP A 34 -4.32 0.81 -20.83
N LEU A 35 -3.49 0.09 -21.58
CA LEU A 35 -2.39 -0.72 -21.03
C LEU A 35 -1.30 0.13 -20.37
N VAL A 36 -1.03 1.33 -20.89
CA VAL A 36 -0.02 2.22 -20.30
C VAL A 36 -0.50 2.71 -18.95
N LEU A 37 -1.76 3.14 -18.87
CA LEU A 37 -2.38 3.55 -17.62
C LEU A 37 -2.44 2.40 -16.62
N LEU A 38 -2.79 1.19 -17.06
CA LEU A 38 -2.82 0.00 -16.20
C LEU A 38 -1.44 -0.30 -15.60
N ILE A 39 -0.41 -0.40 -16.45
CA ILE A 39 0.95 -0.68 -15.99
C ILE A 39 1.44 0.40 -15.03
N ALA A 40 1.25 1.66 -15.38
CA ALA A 40 1.64 2.79 -14.54
C ALA A 40 0.92 2.79 -13.19
N THR A 41 -0.38 2.50 -13.18
CA THR A 41 -1.18 2.39 -11.94
C THR A 41 -0.69 1.24 -11.07
N VAL A 42 -0.48 0.05 -11.66
CA VAL A 42 0.02 -1.14 -10.97
C VAL A 42 1.42 -0.89 -10.38
N LEU A 43 2.34 -0.31 -11.14
CA LEU A 43 3.68 0.01 -10.66
C LEU A 43 3.66 1.11 -9.60
N GLY A 44 2.92 2.19 -9.84
CA GLY A 44 2.81 3.32 -8.91
C GLY A 44 2.28 2.91 -7.54
N ILE A 45 1.16 2.19 -7.52
CA ILE A 45 0.59 1.72 -6.25
C ILE A 45 1.46 0.64 -5.59
N SER A 46 2.15 -0.21 -6.37
CA SER A 46 3.10 -1.19 -5.83
C SER A 46 4.20 -0.53 -5.02
N PHE A 47 4.77 0.56 -5.52
CA PHE A 47 5.80 1.31 -4.82
C PHE A 47 5.27 1.99 -3.56
N ILE A 48 4.05 2.54 -3.60
CA ILE A 48 3.42 3.15 -2.42
C ILE A 48 3.12 2.09 -1.34
N ILE A 49 2.58 0.93 -1.71
CA ILE A 49 2.36 -0.18 -0.78
C ILE A 49 3.69 -0.69 -0.22
N ALA A 50 4.70 -0.86 -1.08
CA ALA A 50 6.05 -1.26 -0.66
C ALA A 50 6.63 -0.29 0.37
N SER A 51 6.51 1.02 0.14
CA SER A 51 6.90 2.06 1.09
C SER A 51 6.22 1.87 2.46
N GLY A 52 4.91 1.69 2.47
CA GLY A 52 4.14 1.41 3.69
C GLY A 52 4.63 0.15 4.41
N CYS A 53 4.92 -0.92 3.67
CA CYS A 53 5.48 -2.15 4.24
C CYS A 53 6.87 -1.93 4.87
N VAL A 54 7.72 -1.11 4.26
CA VAL A 54 9.03 -0.77 4.81
C VAL A 54 8.87 0.05 6.09
N PHE A 55 8.03 1.08 6.11
CA PHE A 55 7.74 1.84 7.33
C PHE A 55 7.20 0.94 8.45
N ASN A 56 6.27 0.06 8.13
CA ASN A 56 5.75 -0.90 9.09
C ASN A 56 6.86 -1.81 9.66
N ASN A 57 7.81 -2.29 8.84
CA ASN A 57 8.95 -3.09 9.33
C ASN A 57 9.89 -2.30 10.23
N ILE A 58 10.08 -0.99 10.00
CA ILE A 58 10.89 -0.12 10.86
C ILE A 58 10.21 0.06 12.22
N ILE A 59 8.90 0.36 12.20
CA ILE A 59 8.11 0.66 13.39
C ILE A 59 7.91 -0.59 14.26
N ASP A 60 7.62 -1.73 13.64
CA ASP A 60 7.29 -2.97 14.34
C ASP A 60 8.53 -3.79 14.75
N ALA A 61 9.76 -3.33 14.47
CA ALA A 61 10.97 -4.12 14.72
C ALA A 61 11.12 -4.62 16.17
N ASP A 62 10.64 -3.85 17.15
CA ASP A 62 10.62 -4.20 18.56
C ASP A 62 9.67 -5.37 18.86
N ILE A 63 8.42 -5.28 18.41
CA ILE A 63 7.42 -6.34 18.60
C ILE A 63 7.79 -7.58 17.79
N ASP A 64 8.25 -7.40 16.56
CA ASP A 64 8.69 -8.49 15.69
C ASP A 64 9.83 -9.30 16.31
N SER A 65 10.65 -8.70 17.16
CA SER A 65 11.76 -9.38 17.87
C SER A 65 11.28 -10.40 18.90
N ILE A 66 10.09 -10.20 19.47
CA ILE A 66 9.52 -11.04 20.51
C ILE A 66 8.68 -12.20 19.89
N MET A 67 8.17 -12.01 18.67
CA MET A 67 7.28 -12.98 18.04
C MET A 67 8.06 -14.06 17.29
N LEU A 68 7.83 -15.34 17.58
CA LEU A 68 8.48 -16.49 16.94
C LEU A 68 8.45 -16.45 15.42
N ARG A 69 7.33 -16.00 14.82
CA ARG A 69 7.13 -15.93 13.36
C ARG A 69 7.96 -14.84 12.69
N THR A 70 8.28 -13.75 13.41
CA THR A 70 8.83 -12.52 12.82
C THR A 70 10.23 -12.16 13.32
N GLN A 71 10.74 -12.82 14.37
CA GLN A 71 12.05 -12.59 14.96
C GLN A 71 13.22 -12.70 13.97
N ASN A 72 13.00 -13.39 12.86
CA ASN A 72 14.02 -13.58 11.80
C ASN A 72 13.95 -12.52 10.69
N ARG A 73 13.11 -11.49 10.84
CA ARG A 73 13.01 -10.42 9.83
C ARG A 73 14.32 -9.63 9.73
N VAL A 74 14.57 -9.12 8.52
CA VAL A 74 15.79 -8.37 8.17
C VAL A 74 16.01 -7.17 9.10
N MET A 75 14.95 -6.43 9.45
CA MET A 75 15.03 -5.27 10.36
C MET A 75 15.32 -5.69 11.80
N VAL A 76 14.71 -6.76 12.29
CA VAL A 76 14.95 -7.30 13.64
C VAL A 76 16.40 -7.77 13.79
N ARG A 77 16.95 -8.41 12.77
CA ARG A 77 18.35 -8.87 12.75
C ARG A 77 19.38 -7.76 12.50
N GLY A 78 18.97 -6.50 12.40
CA GLY A 78 19.86 -5.38 12.14
C GLY A 78 20.61 -5.44 10.80
N GLN A 79 20.12 -6.23 9.85
CA GLN A 79 20.80 -6.44 8.55
C GLN A 79 20.69 -5.26 7.58
N ILE A 80 19.78 -4.32 7.86
CA ILE A 80 19.62 -3.01 7.22
C ILE A 80 19.46 -1.99 8.35
N SER A 81 20.15 -0.85 8.26
CA SER A 81 20.00 0.23 9.25
C SER A 81 18.61 0.87 9.12
N LYS A 82 18.07 1.37 10.24
CA LYS A 82 16.77 2.07 10.23
C LYS A 82 16.78 3.27 9.27
N LEU A 83 17.89 4.02 9.22
CA LEU A 83 18.04 5.15 8.32
C LEU A 83 18.01 4.74 6.84
N SER A 84 18.76 3.68 6.49
CA SER A 84 18.76 3.16 5.10
C SER A 84 17.37 2.66 4.68
N ALA A 85 16.66 1.98 5.58
CA ALA A 85 15.29 1.53 5.32
C ALA A 85 14.33 2.73 5.18
N PHE A 86 14.47 3.76 6.02
CA PHE A 86 13.67 4.99 5.95
C PHE A 86 13.86 5.72 4.61
N ILE A 87 15.12 5.93 4.20
CA ILE A 87 15.43 6.55 2.90
C ILE A 87 14.83 5.73 1.75
N TYR A 88 14.97 4.41 1.81
CA TYR A 88 14.38 3.51 0.81
C TYR A 88 12.86 3.62 0.74
N ALA A 89 12.17 3.70 1.89
CA ALA A 89 10.72 3.91 1.93
C ALA A 89 10.31 5.23 1.27
N ILE A 90 11.04 6.32 1.52
CA ILE A 90 10.78 7.62 0.89
C ILE A 90 10.99 7.55 -0.62
N ILE A 91 12.08 6.93 -1.09
CA ILE A 91 12.33 6.76 -2.55
C ILE A 91 11.17 6.01 -3.20
N LEU A 92 10.70 4.92 -2.58
CA LEU A 92 9.55 4.16 -3.09
C LEU A 92 8.27 5.02 -3.13
N ALA A 93 7.97 5.78 -2.05
CA ALA A 93 6.79 6.64 -2.01
C ALA A 93 6.84 7.71 -3.11
N VAL A 94 7.98 8.38 -3.26
CA VAL A 94 8.17 9.43 -4.28
C VAL A 94 8.08 8.83 -5.69
N SER A 95 8.73 7.70 -5.95
CA SER A 95 8.69 7.04 -7.27
C SER A 95 7.26 6.59 -7.63
N GLY A 96 6.52 6.00 -6.65
CA GLY A 96 5.13 5.61 -6.85
C GLY A 96 4.21 6.80 -7.08
N SER A 97 4.39 7.87 -6.32
CA SER A 97 3.63 9.12 -6.48
C SER A 97 3.89 9.76 -7.85
N ALA A 98 5.14 9.81 -8.29
CA ALA A 98 5.51 10.33 -9.60
C ALA A 98 4.85 9.54 -10.74
N ALA A 99 4.84 8.19 -10.65
CA ALA A 99 4.19 7.35 -11.65
C ALA A 99 2.68 7.64 -11.73
N LEU A 100 1.99 7.78 -10.58
CA LEU A 100 0.56 8.07 -10.55
C LEU A 100 0.24 9.48 -11.06
N VAL A 101 1.07 10.49 -10.75
CA VAL A 101 0.85 11.86 -11.24
C VAL A 101 1.04 11.96 -12.74
N ILE A 102 2.09 11.33 -13.28
CA ILE A 102 2.47 11.48 -14.68
C ILE A 102 1.50 10.71 -15.60
N TYR A 103 1.08 9.52 -15.19
CA TYR A 103 0.34 8.61 -16.07
C TYR A 103 -1.13 8.39 -15.70
N ALA A 104 -1.52 8.66 -14.46
CA ALA A 104 -2.91 8.55 -14.03
C ALA A 104 -3.51 9.94 -13.79
N ASN A 105 -3.85 10.25 -12.54
CA ASN A 105 -4.43 11.54 -12.18
C ASN A 105 -4.16 11.87 -10.70
N TYR A 106 -4.38 13.14 -10.33
CA TYR A 106 -4.18 13.62 -8.96
C TYR A 106 -5.11 12.96 -7.94
N LEU A 107 -6.35 12.62 -8.33
CA LEU A 107 -7.30 11.95 -7.45
C LEU A 107 -6.75 10.59 -7.01
N THR A 108 -6.25 9.80 -7.95
CA THR A 108 -5.63 8.49 -7.71
C THR A 108 -4.43 8.62 -6.77
N LEU A 109 -3.58 9.64 -6.98
CA LEU A 109 -2.46 9.93 -6.08
C LEU A 109 -2.95 10.23 -4.66
N TYR A 110 -3.91 11.15 -4.49
CA TYR A 110 -4.41 11.52 -3.16
C TYR A 110 -5.00 10.32 -2.42
N ILE A 111 -5.79 9.49 -3.10
CA ILE A 111 -6.35 8.27 -2.51
C ILE A 111 -5.23 7.33 -2.05
N ALA A 112 -4.21 7.11 -2.88
CA ALA A 112 -3.07 6.25 -2.53
C ALA A 112 -2.27 6.79 -1.34
N LEU A 113 -2.03 8.11 -1.27
CA LEU A 113 -1.32 8.76 -0.15
C LEU A 113 -2.15 8.74 1.15
N ILE A 114 -3.46 8.94 1.06
CA ILE A 114 -4.38 8.78 2.20
C ILE A 114 -4.30 7.34 2.71
N GLY A 115 -4.30 6.34 1.83
CA GLY A 115 -4.12 4.95 2.20
C GLY A 115 -2.79 4.68 2.90
N LEU A 116 -1.69 5.22 2.38
CA LEU A 116 -0.37 5.14 3.00
C LEU A 116 -0.36 5.78 4.40
N PHE A 117 -0.96 6.97 4.53
CA PHE A 117 -1.08 7.66 5.82
C PHE A 117 -1.88 6.84 6.84
N PHE A 118 -3.06 6.35 6.44
CA PHE A 118 -3.88 5.50 7.31
C PHE A 118 -3.12 4.23 7.73
N TYR A 119 -2.41 3.58 6.81
CA TYR A 119 -1.66 2.37 7.11
C TYR A 119 -0.47 2.62 8.05
N VAL A 120 0.33 3.66 7.81
CA VAL A 120 1.55 3.90 8.58
C VAL A 120 1.26 4.62 9.89
N VAL A 121 0.48 5.72 9.83
CA VAL A 121 0.28 6.59 10.98
C VAL A 121 -0.88 6.11 11.83
N VAL A 122 -2.07 5.99 11.24
CA VAL A 122 -3.27 5.68 12.02
C VAL A 122 -3.23 4.23 12.49
N TYR A 123 -3.01 3.28 11.58
CA TYR A 123 -3.01 1.86 11.93
C TYR A 123 -1.72 1.46 12.66
N THR A 124 -0.54 1.57 12.03
CA THR A 124 0.69 0.95 12.58
C THR A 124 1.19 1.68 13.83
N LEU A 125 1.21 3.01 13.86
CA LEU A 125 1.65 3.78 15.03
C LEU A 125 0.54 3.92 16.08
N GLY A 126 -0.71 4.11 15.65
CA GLY A 126 -1.82 4.43 16.56
C GLY A 126 -2.52 3.18 17.11
N PHE A 127 -3.36 2.55 16.29
CA PHE A 127 -4.36 1.59 16.75
C PHE A 127 -3.87 0.15 16.89
N LYS A 128 -2.88 -0.26 16.10
CA LYS A 128 -2.41 -1.65 16.04
C LYS A 128 -1.97 -2.21 17.40
N ARG A 129 -1.38 -1.38 18.24
CA ARG A 129 -0.79 -1.79 19.51
C ARG A 129 -1.68 -1.52 20.72
N ASN A 130 -2.52 -0.50 20.62
CA ASN A 130 -3.17 0.09 21.80
C ASN A 130 -4.70 -0.02 21.76
N SER A 131 -5.29 -0.63 20.73
CA SER A 131 -6.74 -0.62 20.58
C SER A 131 -7.29 -1.91 19.98
N VAL A 132 -8.44 -2.34 20.50
CA VAL A 132 -9.24 -3.43 19.93
C VAL A 132 -9.78 -3.09 18.53
N TYR A 133 -9.84 -1.80 18.18
CA TYR A 133 -10.27 -1.31 16.87
C TYR A 133 -9.18 -1.38 15.79
N GLY A 134 -7.99 -1.93 16.10
CA GLY A 134 -6.89 -2.05 15.15
C GLY A 134 -7.29 -2.75 13.84
N THR A 135 -8.07 -3.83 13.92
CA THR A 135 -8.56 -4.53 12.73
C THR A 135 -9.45 -3.64 11.86
N LEU A 136 -10.38 -2.89 12.46
CA LEU A 136 -11.27 -1.98 11.76
C LEU A 136 -10.49 -0.84 11.06
N VAL A 137 -9.51 -0.27 11.74
CA VAL A 137 -8.66 0.78 11.14
C VAL A 137 -7.78 0.19 10.03
N GLY A 138 -7.30 -1.04 10.23
CA GLY A 138 -6.52 -1.76 9.21
C GLY A 138 -7.34 -2.07 7.95
N SER A 139 -8.64 -2.39 8.08
CA SER A 139 -9.51 -2.64 6.93
C SER A 139 -9.70 -1.41 6.04
N ILE A 140 -9.70 -0.19 6.60
CA ILE A 140 -9.75 1.05 5.83
C ILE A 140 -8.57 1.13 4.87
N SER A 141 -7.34 0.92 5.36
CA SER A 141 -6.16 0.96 4.50
C SER A 141 -6.14 -0.19 3.48
N GLY A 142 -6.66 -1.36 3.85
CA GLY A 142 -6.80 -2.52 2.97
C GLY A 142 -7.85 -2.35 1.87
N ALA A 143 -8.83 -1.46 2.07
CA ALA A 143 -9.88 -1.16 1.09
C ALA A 143 -9.47 -0.07 0.06
N VAL A 144 -8.33 0.60 0.25
CA VAL A 144 -7.85 1.65 -0.67
C VAL A 144 -7.41 1.13 -2.04
N PRO A 145 -6.69 -0.01 -2.18
CA PRO A 145 -6.15 -0.46 -3.45
C PRO A 145 -7.18 -0.56 -4.60
N PRO A 146 -8.35 -1.18 -4.46
CA PRO A 146 -9.33 -1.25 -5.55
C PRO A 146 -9.87 0.12 -5.96
N ILE A 147 -9.97 1.08 -5.02
CA ILE A 147 -10.39 2.44 -5.34
C ILE A 147 -9.32 3.15 -6.16
N VAL A 148 -8.04 2.96 -5.83
CA VAL A 148 -6.92 3.49 -6.62
C VAL A 148 -7.02 2.98 -8.06
N GLY A 149 -7.24 1.68 -8.26
CA GLY A 149 -7.43 1.11 -9.59
C GLY A 149 -8.65 1.69 -10.32
N TYR A 150 -9.78 1.81 -9.64
CA TYR A 150 -11.01 2.37 -10.19
C TYR A 150 -10.86 3.85 -10.57
N CYS A 151 -10.36 4.66 -9.66
CA CYS A 151 -10.22 6.11 -9.86
C CYS A 151 -9.09 6.47 -10.85
N ALA A 152 -8.14 5.58 -11.10
CA ALA A 152 -7.14 5.78 -12.15
C ALA A 152 -7.81 5.93 -13.52
N VAL A 153 -8.89 5.20 -13.77
CA VAL A 153 -9.66 5.22 -15.02
C VAL A 153 -10.79 6.25 -14.96
N SER A 154 -11.62 6.19 -13.91
CA SER A 154 -12.85 7.01 -13.82
C SER A 154 -12.58 8.48 -13.50
N ASN A 155 -11.46 8.78 -12.83
CA ASN A 155 -11.11 10.08 -12.25
C ASN A 155 -12.24 10.69 -11.39
N GLN A 156 -13.05 9.84 -10.74
CA GLN A 156 -14.19 10.25 -9.91
C GLN A 156 -14.35 9.29 -8.72
N ILE A 157 -14.91 9.82 -7.63
CA ILE A 157 -15.41 9.00 -6.52
C ILE A 157 -16.92 8.92 -6.67
N ASP A 158 -17.38 7.96 -7.44
CA ASP A 158 -18.79 7.67 -7.66
C ASP A 158 -19.29 6.48 -6.82
N ALA A 159 -20.52 6.06 -7.05
CA ALA A 159 -21.12 4.92 -6.36
C ALA A 159 -20.28 3.63 -6.50
N GLY A 160 -19.62 3.42 -7.66
CA GLY A 160 -18.78 2.27 -7.90
C GLY A 160 -17.55 2.24 -6.98
N ALA A 161 -16.86 3.38 -6.85
CA ALA A 161 -15.73 3.53 -5.93
C ALA A 161 -16.15 3.32 -4.47
N ILE A 162 -17.29 3.88 -4.07
CA ILE A 162 -17.82 3.76 -2.70
C ILE A 162 -18.20 2.31 -2.38
N ILE A 163 -18.87 1.62 -3.29
CA ILE A 163 -19.25 0.21 -3.11
C ILE A 163 -18.00 -0.67 -2.95
N LEU A 164 -16.98 -0.49 -3.80
CA LEU A 164 -15.71 -1.22 -3.69
C LEU A 164 -15.05 -0.99 -2.32
N PHE A 165 -15.06 0.25 -1.83
CA PHE A 165 -14.51 0.59 -0.52
C PHE A 165 -15.25 -0.13 0.59
N VAL A 166 -16.57 0.04 0.63
CA VAL A 166 -17.43 -0.53 1.69
C VAL A 166 -17.32 -2.06 1.70
N MET A 167 -17.34 -2.71 0.53
CA MET A 167 -17.18 -4.16 0.43
C MET A 167 -15.88 -4.64 1.07
N LEU A 168 -14.76 -3.98 0.81
CA LEU A 168 -13.46 -4.40 1.35
C LEU A 168 -13.26 -4.00 2.81
N VAL A 169 -13.90 -2.93 3.28
CA VAL A 169 -13.88 -2.57 4.71
C VAL A 169 -14.64 -3.60 5.54
N ILE A 170 -15.74 -4.13 5.01
CA ILE A 170 -16.57 -5.11 5.72
C ILE A 170 -15.95 -6.51 5.66
N TRP A 171 -15.30 -6.86 4.56
CA TRP A 171 -14.68 -8.17 4.34
C TRP A 171 -13.42 -8.37 5.16
#